data_fac22e60871854a4390bcfd156d1f0e1
#
_entry.id   fac22e60871854a4390bcfd156d1f0e1
#
_cell.length_a   1.000
_cell.length_b   1.000
_cell.length_c   1.000
_cell.angle_alpha   90.00
_cell.angle_beta   90.00
_cell.angle_gamma   90.00
#
_symmetry.space_group_name_H-M   'P 1'
#
loop_
_entity.id
_entity.type
_entity.pdbx_description
1 polymer ?
#
loop_
_entity_poly.entity_id
_entity_poly.type
_entity_poly.pdbx_seq_one_letter_code
_entity_poly.pdbx_strand_id
1 'polypeptide(L)'
;GLCKHPLNKGLLVTGSYKVGKQINKIMADYPEKILALELGGNNPLVVWSTQKINAAVDLIFESAFISSGQRCTCARRLILPNTNNGKKILAKLKQRIQSLSYADESDLYYGPLISPKATDGFLAFQDKLIHLGAKTILKAKKVRGSFNLVTPSLINITGMTKSYDEENFGPMLQVFFADTFDAAVAEANNTKYGLAAGLISDNEKLFDGFVRRINAGVINFNSTTTGASGAFPFGGIGRSGNLRPAGFYAADYCAWPKASIIKKL
;
A
#
# COMPACT_ATOMS: atom_id res chain seq x y z
N GLY A 1 14.62 10.88 24.97
CA GLY A 1 13.69 11.43 24.01
C GLY A 1 12.24 11.15 24.36
N LEU A 2 11.30 11.53 23.49
CA LEU A 2 9.85 11.53 23.72
C LEU A 2 9.31 10.17 24.22
N CYS A 3 9.77 9.06 23.63
CA CYS A 3 9.34 7.71 24.03
C CYS A 3 9.53 7.42 25.54
N LYS A 4 10.61 7.94 26.12
CA LYS A 4 11.02 7.66 27.50
C LYS A 4 10.49 8.68 28.51
N HIS A 5 9.85 9.77 28.04
CA HIS A 5 9.41 10.84 28.93
C HIS A 5 8.33 10.35 29.90
N PRO A 6 8.43 10.62 31.22
CA PRO A 6 7.51 10.06 32.22
C PRO A 6 6.07 10.54 32.09
N LEU A 7 5.85 11.75 31.58
CA LEU A 7 4.50 12.30 31.35
C LEU A 7 3.84 11.72 30.10
N ASN A 8 4.59 11.09 29.20
CA ASN A 8 4.02 10.45 28.03
C ASN A 8 3.40 9.10 28.40
N LYS A 9 2.11 8.94 28.15
CA LYS A 9 1.34 7.72 28.45
C LYS A 9 1.18 6.80 27.25
N GLY A 10 1.52 7.28 26.06
CA GLY A 10 1.44 6.50 24.84
C GLY A 10 2.04 7.18 23.62
N LEU A 11 2.26 6.40 22.58
CA LEU A 11 2.73 6.85 21.27
C LEU A 11 1.83 6.29 20.19
N LEU A 12 1.32 7.18 19.36
CA LEU A 12 0.67 6.84 18.09
C LEU A 12 1.64 7.22 16.98
N VAL A 13 2.08 6.24 16.20
CA VAL A 13 3.20 6.40 15.26
C VAL A 13 2.76 6.00 13.86
N THR A 14 2.92 6.90 12.90
CA THR A 14 2.83 6.59 11.48
C THR A 14 4.23 6.64 10.88
N GLY A 15 4.63 5.60 10.15
CA GLY A 15 5.97 5.54 9.58
C GLY A 15 6.30 4.21 8.89
N SER A 16 7.59 4.02 8.57
CA SER A 16 8.03 2.77 7.97
C SER A 16 8.10 1.63 9.00
N TYR A 17 8.00 0.38 8.54
CA TYR A 17 8.20 -0.81 9.38
C TYR A 17 9.53 -0.76 10.16
N LYS A 18 10.60 -0.26 9.54
CA LYS A 18 11.91 -0.11 10.19
C LYS A 18 11.85 0.82 11.41
N VAL A 19 11.17 1.95 11.27
CA VAL A 19 10.98 2.94 12.34
C VAL A 19 10.07 2.36 13.43
N GLY A 20 8.94 1.77 13.06
CA GLY A 20 8.03 1.12 14.01
C GLY A 20 8.71 0.04 14.84
N LYS A 21 9.54 -0.80 14.20
CA LYS A 21 10.33 -1.83 14.89
C LYS A 21 11.33 -1.25 15.90
N GLN A 22 11.98 -0.12 15.57
CA GLN A 22 12.90 0.55 16.50
C GLN A 22 12.16 1.14 17.69
N ILE A 23 11.02 1.80 17.45
CA ILE A 23 10.19 2.36 18.53
C ILE A 23 9.66 1.25 19.42
N ASN A 24 9.16 0.16 18.85
CA ASN A 24 8.67 -0.98 19.60
C ASN A 24 9.74 -1.58 20.52
N LYS A 25 11.00 -1.66 20.08
CA LYS A 25 12.12 -2.09 20.92
C LYS A 25 12.35 -1.16 22.12
N ILE A 26 12.25 0.16 21.91
CA ILE A 26 12.40 1.15 22.99
C ILE A 26 11.23 1.05 23.97
N MET A 27 10.01 0.86 23.44
CA MET A 27 8.78 0.81 24.23
C MET A 27 8.63 -0.49 25.03
N ALA A 28 9.38 -1.54 24.69
CA ALA A 28 9.40 -2.79 25.43
C ALA A 28 9.80 -2.61 26.93
N ASP A 29 10.59 -1.58 27.23
CA ASP A 29 10.97 -1.23 28.60
C ASP A 29 9.88 -0.45 29.36
N TYR A 30 8.76 -0.10 28.70
CA TYR A 30 7.68 0.74 29.21
C TYR A 30 6.31 0.11 28.96
N PRO A 31 6.02 -1.09 29.53
CA PRO A 31 4.79 -1.83 29.26
C PRO A 31 3.52 -1.10 29.70
N GLU A 32 3.63 -0.12 30.59
CA GLU A 32 2.55 0.73 31.07
C GLU A 32 2.11 1.80 30.06
N LYS A 33 2.85 1.96 28.94
CA LYS A 33 2.56 2.95 27.90
C LYS A 33 1.94 2.29 26.67
N ILE A 34 0.94 2.94 26.11
CA ILE A 34 0.32 2.49 24.86
C ILE A 34 1.25 2.76 23.68
N LEU A 35 1.36 1.80 22.78
CA LEU A 35 1.98 1.96 21.48
C LEU A 35 1.00 1.53 20.39
N ALA A 36 0.59 2.47 19.53
CA ALA A 36 -0.16 2.20 18.31
C ALA A 36 0.72 2.47 17.09
N LEU A 37 0.85 1.49 16.22
CA LEU A 37 1.72 1.54 15.05
C LEU A 37 0.87 1.44 13.77
N GLU A 38 0.93 2.50 12.96
CA GLU A 38 0.41 2.56 11.59
C GLU A 38 1.60 2.64 10.65
N LEU A 39 1.90 1.52 9.99
CA LEU A 39 3.13 1.39 9.22
C LEU A 39 2.84 1.25 7.72
N GLY A 40 3.89 1.02 6.96
CA GLY A 40 3.79 0.89 5.51
C GLY A 40 3.01 -0.33 5.03
N GLY A 41 2.86 -0.47 3.71
CA GLY A 41 2.15 -1.56 3.06
C GLY A 41 2.77 -1.97 1.74
N ASN A 42 2.63 -3.24 1.37
CA ASN A 42 2.93 -3.75 0.04
C ASN A 42 1.62 -4.18 -0.65
N ASN A 43 0.73 -3.19 -0.78
CA ASN A 43 -0.70 -3.35 -1.01
C ASN A 43 -1.02 -3.95 -2.39
N PRO A 44 -1.78 -5.06 -2.46
CA PRO A 44 -2.27 -5.62 -3.71
C PRO A 44 -3.53 -4.92 -4.21
N LEU A 45 -3.61 -4.75 -5.52
CA LEU A 45 -4.82 -4.43 -6.26
C LEU A 45 -5.06 -5.55 -7.27
N VAL A 46 -6.12 -6.31 -7.06
CA VAL A 46 -6.53 -7.40 -7.95
C VAL A 46 -7.56 -6.87 -8.93
N VAL A 47 -7.39 -7.14 -10.21
CA VAL A 47 -8.42 -6.90 -11.24
C VAL A 47 -8.87 -8.23 -11.78
N TRP A 48 -10.18 -8.52 -11.71
CA TRP A 48 -10.72 -9.82 -12.12
C TRP A 48 -12.11 -9.70 -12.71
N SER A 49 -12.33 -10.35 -13.84
CA SER A 49 -13.67 -10.44 -14.47
C SER A 49 -14.34 -9.08 -14.73
N THR A 50 -13.60 -8.07 -15.24
CA THR A 50 -14.19 -6.80 -15.64
C THR A 50 -14.09 -6.58 -17.14
N GLN A 51 -15.16 -6.04 -17.73
CA GLN A 51 -15.19 -5.54 -19.12
C GLN A 51 -14.97 -4.02 -19.19
N LYS A 52 -15.04 -3.33 -18.04
CA LYS A 52 -14.91 -1.86 -17.93
C LYS A 52 -13.43 -1.45 -17.87
N ILE A 53 -12.68 -1.76 -18.94
CA ILE A 53 -11.23 -1.62 -18.99
C ILE A 53 -10.75 -0.20 -18.65
N ASN A 54 -11.40 0.84 -19.18
CA ASN A 54 -10.99 2.22 -18.95
C ASN A 54 -11.17 2.61 -17.47
N ALA A 55 -12.33 2.29 -16.88
CA ALA A 55 -12.58 2.55 -15.46
C ALA A 55 -11.59 1.77 -14.57
N ALA A 56 -11.29 0.52 -14.91
CA ALA A 56 -10.27 -0.25 -14.18
C ALA A 56 -8.89 0.41 -14.27
N VAL A 57 -8.50 0.89 -15.45
CA VAL A 57 -7.22 1.60 -15.65
C VAL A 57 -7.16 2.89 -14.82
N ASP A 58 -8.27 3.65 -14.76
CA ASP A 58 -8.36 4.87 -13.95
C ASP A 58 -8.17 4.57 -12.46
N LEU A 59 -8.86 3.55 -11.94
CA LEU A 59 -8.73 3.13 -10.55
C LEU A 59 -7.33 2.59 -10.22
N ILE A 60 -6.70 1.83 -11.14
CA ILE A 60 -5.33 1.33 -10.97
C ILE A 60 -4.36 2.52 -10.92
N PHE A 61 -4.50 3.44 -11.88
CA PHE A 61 -3.63 4.61 -11.99
C PHE A 61 -3.69 5.47 -10.73
N GLU A 62 -4.89 5.77 -10.26
CA GLU A 62 -5.11 6.54 -9.05
C GLU A 62 -4.59 5.80 -7.80
N SER A 63 -4.90 4.50 -7.66
CA SER A 63 -4.42 3.69 -6.53
C SER A 63 -2.89 3.67 -6.41
N ALA A 64 -2.18 3.62 -7.53
CA ALA A 64 -0.73 3.42 -7.53
C ALA A 64 0.06 4.72 -7.54
N PHE A 65 -0.44 5.77 -8.22
CA PHE A 65 0.39 6.92 -8.57
C PHE A 65 -0.03 8.25 -7.96
N ILE A 66 -1.20 8.32 -7.31
CA ILE A 66 -1.58 9.52 -6.55
C ILE A 66 -0.47 9.89 -5.55
N SER A 67 -0.16 11.19 -5.45
CA SER A 67 0.94 11.69 -4.61
C SER A 67 2.28 10.99 -4.90
N SER A 68 2.52 10.61 -6.16
CA SER A 68 3.70 9.86 -6.62
C SER A 68 3.92 8.54 -5.87
N GLY A 69 2.82 7.86 -5.52
CA GLY A 69 2.87 6.62 -4.76
C GLY A 69 3.32 6.79 -3.31
N GLN A 70 3.36 8.01 -2.76
CA GLN A 70 3.84 8.29 -1.41
C GLN A 70 2.71 8.30 -0.37
N ARG A 71 1.78 7.34 -0.46
CA ARG A 71 0.81 7.03 0.60
C ARG A 71 0.98 5.60 1.06
N CYS A 72 0.78 5.35 2.33
CA CYS A 72 0.88 4.00 2.91
C CYS A 72 -0.11 3.01 2.27
N THR A 73 -1.27 3.49 1.78
CA THR A 73 -2.31 2.68 1.14
C THR A 73 -2.20 2.64 -0.40
N CYS A 74 -1.22 3.28 -1.04
CA CYS A 74 -1.03 3.15 -2.48
C CYS A 74 -0.80 1.69 -2.89
N ALA A 75 -1.38 1.29 -4.02
CA ALA A 75 -1.13 -0.02 -4.61
C ALA A 75 0.34 -0.15 -5.03
N ARG A 76 0.98 -1.24 -4.60
CA ARG A 76 2.36 -1.60 -4.96
C ARG A 76 2.42 -2.80 -5.90
N ARG A 77 1.39 -3.65 -5.85
CA ARG A 77 1.28 -4.87 -6.63
C ARG A 77 -0.04 -4.89 -7.37
N LEU A 78 0.00 -5.00 -8.69
CA LEU A 78 -1.15 -5.16 -9.57
C LEU A 78 -1.22 -6.62 -10.02
N ILE A 79 -2.31 -7.28 -9.68
CA ILE A 79 -2.53 -8.67 -10.04
C ILE A 79 -3.63 -8.74 -11.10
N LEU A 80 -3.28 -9.22 -12.27
CA LEU A 80 -4.15 -9.30 -13.45
C LEU A 80 -4.40 -10.75 -13.85
N PRO A 81 -5.55 -11.07 -14.46
CA PRO A 81 -5.74 -12.37 -15.08
C PRO A 81 -4.78 -12.56 -16.26
N ASN A 82 -4.20 -13.75 -16.38
CA ASN A 82 -3.35 -14.14 -17.51
C ASN A 82 -4.19 -14.41 -18.76
N THR A 83 -4.93 -13.41 -19.22
CA THR A 83 -5.84 -13.45 -20.36
C THR A 83 -5.59 -12.27 -21.28
N ASN A 84 -6.21 -12.29 -22.47
CA ASN A 84 -6.16 -11.14 -23.38
C ASN A 84 -6.71 -9.87 -22.72
N ASN A 85 -7.70 -9.99 -21.84
CA ASN A 85 -8.27 -8.84 -21.12
C ASN A 85 -7.26 -8.22 -20.14
N GLY A 86 -6.58 -9.03 -19.33
CA GLY A 86 -5.51 -8.56 -18.44
C GLY A 86 -4.37 -7.88 -19.21
N LYS A 87 -3.97 -8.44 -20.36
CA LYS A 87 -2.97 -7.83 -21.24
C LYS A 87 -3.43 -6.48 -21.82
N LYS A 88 -4.72 -6.36 -22.22
CA LYS A 88 -5.32 -5.09 -22.69
C LYS A 88 -5.32 -4.03 -21.59
N ILE A 89 -5.69 -4.40 -20.34
CA ILE A 89 -5.66 -3.48 -19.20
C ILE A 89 -4.23 -2.95 -18.99
N LEU A 90 -3.23 -3.84 -18.98
CA LEU A 90 -1.84 -3.45 -18.80
C LEU A 90 -1.35 -2.52 -19.94
N ALA A 91 -1.70 -2.83 -21.17
CA ALA A 91 -1.34 -1.99 -22.33
C ALA A 91 -1.93 -0.59 -22.22
N LYS A 92 -3.21 -0.47 -21.85
CA LYS A 92 -3.86 0.85 -21.64
C LYS A 92 -3.29 1.59 -20.43
N LEU A 93 -2.98 0.91 -19.35
CA LEU A 93 -2.30 1.52 -18.20
C LEU A 93 -0.94 2.09 -18.61
N LYS A 94 -0.15 1.33 -19.39
CA LYS A 94 1.12 1.80 -19.95
C LYS A 94 0.94 3.06 -20.79
N GLN A 95 -0.04 3.09 -21.69
CA GLN A 95 -0.35 4.27 -22.51
C GLN A 95 -0.71 5.48 -21.64
N ARG A 96 -1.58 5.31 -20.64
CA ARG A 96 -1.95 6.38 -19.70
C ARG A 96 -0.75 6.94 -18.94
N ILE A 97 0.16 6.08 -18.47
CA ILE A 97 1.39 6.53 -17.80
C ILE A 97 2.27 7.31 -18.77
N GLN A 98 2.40 6.87 -20.02
CA GLN A 98 3.22 7.53 -21.03
C GLN A 98 2.66 8.89 -21.49
N SER A 99 1.35 9.13 -21.31
CA SER A 99 0.73 10.43 -21.60
C SER A 99 0.86 11.47 -20.49
N LEU A 100 1.50 11.13 -19.35
CA LEU A 100 1.76 12.09 -18.27
C LEU A 100 2.69 13.21 -18.75
N SER A 101 2.27 14.44 -18.52
CA SER A 101 3.12 15.62 -18.70
C SER A 101 3.85 15.90 -17.38
N TYR A 102 5.10 16.28 -17.48
CA TYR A 102 5.95 16.69 -16.35
C TYR A 102 6.41 18.15 -16.49
N ALA A 103 5.80 18.89 -17.44
CA ALA A 103 6.25 20.23 -17.80
C ALA A 103 5.67 21.33 -16.92
N ASP A 104 4.53 21.10 -16.29
CA ASP A 104 3.83 22.08 -15.47
C ASP A 104 3.75 21.58 -14.02
N GLU A 105 4.52 22.25 -13.14
CA GLU A 105 4.54 21.91 -11.69
C GLU A 105 3.24 22.31 -10.98
N SER A 106 2.42 23.17 -11.58
CA SER A 106 1.19 23.66 -10.96
C SER A 106 -0.01 22.71 -11.09
N ASP A 107 0.01 21.79 -12.07
CA ASP A 107 -1.07 20.83 -12.37
C ASP A 107 -0.66 19.37 -12.05
N LEU A 108 0.26 19.18 -11.12
CA LEU A 108 0.79 17.85 -10.84
C LEU A 108 -0.14 17.07 -9.90
N TYR A 109 -1.00 16.25 -10.51
CA TYR A 109 -1.54 15.05 -9.86
C TYR A 109 -0.43 14.20 -9.21
N TYR A 110 0.79 14.41 -9.63
CA TYR A 110 1.98 13.64 -9.43
C TYR A 110 3.19 14.58 -9.24
N GLY A 111 3.73 14.61 -8.04
CA GLY A 111 4.81 15.52 -7.65
C GLY A 111 6.16 14.82 -7.44
N PRO A 112 7.17 15.54 -6.96
CA PRO A 112 8.46 14.98 -6.63
C PRO A 112 8.39 14.04 -5.41
N LEU A 113 9.38 13.14 -5.31
CA LEU A 113 9.62 12.40 -4.09
C LEU A 113 10.16 13.33 -2.99
N ILE A 114 9.92 12.97 -1.73
CA ILE A 114 10.19 13.86 -0.58
C ILE A 114 11.67 14.26 -0.42
N SER A 115 12.60 13.52 -0.98
CA SER A 115 14.03 13.81 -0.84
C SER A 115 14.88 13.12 -1.91
N PRO A 116 16.13 13.59 -2.15
CA PRO A 116 17.10 12.89 -3.00
C PRO A 116 17.33 11.45 -2.55
N LYS A 117 17.43 11.22 -1.25
CA LYS A 117 17.59 9.85 -0.69
C LYS A 117 16.40 8.94 -1.03
N ALA A 118 15.16 9.46 -1.00
CA ALA A 118 13.98 8.72 -1.41
C ALA A 118 14.02 8.38 -2.90
N THR A 119 14.45 9.33 -3.73
CA THR A 119 14.62 9.15 -5.17
C THR A 119 15.65 8.07 -5.50
N ASP A 120 16.82 8.15 -4.88
CA ASP A 120 17.89 7.16 -5.11
C ASP A 120 17.49 5.79 -4.60
N GLY A 121 16.83 5.70 -3.44
CA GLY A 121 16.29 4.44 -2.90
C GLY A 121 15.23 3.82 -3.79
N PHE A 122 14.33 4.65 -4.37
CA PHE A 122 13.31 4.22 -5.31
C PHE A 122 13.92 3.61 -6.57
N LEU A 123 14.89 4.27 -7.18
CA LEU A 123 15.56 3.79 -8.39
C LEU A 123 16.40 2.54 -8.12
N ALA A 124 17.12 2.51 -6.99
CA ALA A 124 17.89 1.35 -6.57
C ALA A 124 17.00 0.11 -6.35
N PHE A 125 15.80 0.30 -5.79
CA PHE A 125 14.82 -0.77 -5.63
C PHE A 125 14.37 -1.34 -6.99
N GLN A 126 14.07 -0.45 -7.95
CA GLN A 126 13.74 -0.85 -9.32
C GLN A 126 14.86 -1.71 -9.94
N ASP A 127 16.10 -1.21 -9.90
CA ASP A 127 17.22 -1.91 -10.50
C ASP A 127 17.49 -3.26 -9.79
N LYS A 128 17.24 -3.34 -8.48
CA LYS A 128 17.31 -4.58 -7.73
C LYS A 128 16.27 -5.61 -8.22
N LEU A 129 15.02 -5.21 -8.43
CA LEU A 129 13.98 -6.11 -8.97
C LEU A 129 14.38 -6.63 -10.36
N ILE A 130 14.89 -5.76 -11.23
CA ILE A 130 15.35 -6.13 -12.59
C ILE A 130 16.50 -7.12 -12.48
N HIS A 131 17.47 -6.89 -11.58
CA HIS A 131 18.59 -7.80 -11.37
C HIS A 131 18.16 -9.17 -10.81
N LEU A 132 17.06 -9.21 -10.05
CA LEU A 132 16.45 -10.46 -9.57
C LEU A 132 15.60 -11.17 -10.62
N GLY A 133 15.56 -10.69 -11.87
CA GLY A 133 14.89 -11.34 -13.00
C GLY A 133 13.52 -10.77 -13.35
N ALA A 134 13.10 -9.68 -12.75
CA ALA A 134 11.86 -9.01 -13.15
C ALA A 134 11.96 -8.41 -14.56
N LYS A 135 10.86 -8.48 -15.32
CA LYS A 135 10.81 -7.95 -16.68
C LYS A 135 10.31 -6.51 -16.67
N THR A 136 11.10 -5.60 -17.23
CA THR A 136 10.73 -4.18 -17.33
C THR A 136 9.65 -3.97 -18.37
N ILE A 137 8.52 -3.32 -17.98
CA ILE A 137 7.48 -2.84 -18.89
C ILE A 137 7.66 -1.34 -19.15
N LEU A 138 7.86 -0.57 -18.07
CA LEU A 138 8.27 0.84 -18.08
C LEU A 138 9.33 1.03 -17.00
N LYS A 139 10.49 1.56 -17.39
CA LYS A 139 11.57 1.88 -16.45
C LYS A 139 11.43 3.33 -15.99
N ALA A 140 11.38 3.55 -14.68
CA ALA A 140 11.44 4.89 -14.11
C ALA A 140 12.81 5.52 -14.35
N LYS A 141 12.80 6.84 -14.50
CA LYS A 141 14.00 7.67 -14.62
C LYS A 141 13.74 9.02 -13.96
N LYS A 142 14.82 9.72 -13.56
CA LYS A 142 14.73 11.12 -13.10
C LYS A 142 14.23 11.99 -14.25
N VAL A 143 13.33 12.91 -13.95
CA VAL A 143 12.87 13.91 -14.91
C VAL A 143 13.93 14.99 -15.02
N ARG A 144 14.33 15.36 -16.24
CA ARG A 144 15.35 16.37 -16.50
C ARG A 144 14.92 17.73 -15.92
N GLY A 145 15.81 18.40 -15.23
CA GLY A 145 15.56 19.71 -14.61
C GLY A 145 14.90 19.66 -13.22
N SER A 146 14.52 18.46 -12.74
CA SER A 146 13.95 18.31 -11.40
C SER A 146 14.86 17.50 -10.48
N PHE A 147 14.94 17.90 -9.20
CA PHE A 147 15.79 17.22 -8.22
C PHE A 147 15.26 15.84 -7.82
N ASN A 148 13.94 15.70 -7.62
CA ASN A 148 13.34 14.51 -7.03
C ASN A 148 12.16 13.96 -7.81
N LEU A 149 11.82 14.52 -8.96
CA LEU A 149 10.74 14.01 -9.80
C LEU A 149 11.25 12.81 -10.61
N VAL A 150 10.50 11.72 -10.57
CA VAL A 150 10.78 10.49 -11.31
C VAL A 150 9.56 10.08 -12.13
N THR A 151 9.78 9.47 -13.27
CA THR A 151 8.66 8.88 -14.03
C THR A 151 8.18 7.60 -13.33
N PRO A 152 6.89 7.20 -13.50
CA PRO A 152 6.40 5.94 -12.95
C PRO A 152 7.08 4.71 -13.55
N SER A 153 7.08 3.62 -12.79
CA SER A 153 7.62 2.33 -13.17
C SER A 153 6.56 1.25 -13.21
N LEU A 154 6.62 0.37 -14.22
CA LEU A 154 5.88 -0.88 -14.30
C LEU A 154 6.87 -2.02 -14.48
N ILE A 155 6.87 -2.97 -13.53
CA ILE A 155 7.79 -4.10 -13.50
C ILE A 155 6.99 -5.39 -13.41
N ASN A 156 7.12 -6.28 -14.39
CA ASN A 156 6.47 -7.59 -14.36
C ASN A 156 7.31 -8.58 -13.53
N ILE A 157 6.74 -9.08 -12.45
CA ILE A 157 7.34 -10.02 -11.50
C ILE A 157 6.83 -11.46 -11.70
N THR A 158 5.96 -11.71 -12.69
CA THR A 158 5.43 -13.05 -12.98
C THR A 158 6.58 -14.02 -13.30
N GLY A 159 6.61 -15.15 -12.60
CA GLY A 159 7.64 -16.17 -12.79
C GLY A 159 8.97 -15.91 -12.05
N MET A 160 9.05 -14.84 -11.26
CA MET A 160 10.22 -14.67 -10.38
C MET A 160 10.24 -15.75 -9.29
N THR A 161 11.39 -16.40 -9.10
CA THR A 161 11.58 -17.43 -8.07
C THR A 161 11.81 -16.85 -6.67
N LYS A 162 12.25 -15.60 -6.59
CA LYS A 162 12.44 -14.88 -5.33
C LYS A 162 11.52 -13.67 -5.28
N SER A 163 10.55 -13.71 -4.38
CA SER A 163 9.77 -12.52 -4.05
C SER A 163 10.63 -11.54 -3.26
N TYR A 164 10.49 -10.26 -3.56
CA TYR A 164 11.12 -9.18 -2.83
C TYR A 164 10.04 -8.37 -2.13
N ASP A 165 9.77 -8.72 -0.87
CA ASP A 165 8.68 -8.16 -0.09
C ASP A 165 9.16 -6.98 0.76
N GLU A 166 9.35 -5.85 0.10
CA GLU A 166 9.64 -4.57 0.73
C GLU A 166 8.72 -3.49 0.18
N GLU A 167 8.37 -2.51 1.01
CA GLU A 167 7.65 -1.33 0.58
C GLU A 167 8.58 -0.40 -0.19
N ASN A 168 8.27 -0.15 -1.47
CA ASN A 168 8.87 0.91 -2.25
C ASN A 168 7.97 2.14 -2.24
N PHE A 169 8.29 3.14 -1.41
CA PHE A 169 7.47 4.33 -1.18
C PHE A 169 7.66 5.35 -2.31
N GLY A 170 7.18 4.99 -3.50
CA GLY A 170 7.31 5.74 -4.73
C GLY A 170 6.42 5.19 -5.85
N PRO A 171 6.46 5.77 -7.05
CA PRO A 171 5.54 5.50 -8.14
C PRO A 171 5.92 4.23 -8.93
N MET A 172 5.90 3.09 -8.28
CA MET A 172 6.16 1.78 -8.90
C MET A 172 5.00 0.83 -8.69
N LEU A 173 4.64 0.13 -9.72
CA LEU A 173 3.66 -0.94 -9.69
C LEU A 173 4.29 -2.25 -10.18
N GLN A 174 4.35 -3.24 -9.30
CA GLN A 174 4.78 -4.60 -9.62
C GLN A 174 3.58 -5.35 -10.20
N VAL A 175 3.71 -5.86 -11.40
CA VAL A 175 2.64 -6.56 -12.14
C VAL A 175 2.83 -8.05 -12.02
N PHE A 176 1.77 -8.77 -11.67
CA PHE A 176 1.72 -10.22 -11.65
C PHE A 176 0.52 -10.72 -12.46
N PHE A 177 0.72 -11.74 -13.29
CA PHE A 177 -0.35 -12.41 -14.02
C PHE A 177 -0.70 -13.73 -13.35
N ALA A 178 -1.96 -13.90 -12.97
CA ALA A 178 -2.51 -15.10 -12.35
C ALA A 178 -3.40 -15.87 -13.32
N ASP A 179 -3.33 -17.19 -13.30
CA ASP A 179 -4.15 -18.04 -14.17
C ASP A 179 -5.55 -18.30 -13.59
N THR A 180 -5.70 -18.22 -12.26
CA THR A 180 -6.98 -18.36 -11.56
C THR A 180 -7.18 -17.26 -10.53
N PHE A 181 -8.44 -17.04 -10.13
CA PHE A 181 -8.75 -16.09 -9.05
C PHE A 181 -8.13 -16.52 -7.72
N ASP A 182 -8.08 -17.82 -7.45
CA ASP A 182 -7.45 -18.35 -6.25
C ASP A 182 -5.94 -18.07 -6.23
N ALA A 183 -5.27 -18.22 -7.36
CA ALA A 183 -3.86 -17.84 -7.50
C ALA A 183 -3.65 -16.33 -7.34
N ALA A 184 -4.60 -15.51 -7.82
CA ALA A 184 -4.56 -14.07 -7.63
C ALA A 184 -4.70 -13.68 -6.14
N VAL A 185 -5.61 -14.31 -5.39
CA VAL A 185 -5.76 -14.10 -3.94
C VAL A 185 -4.53 -14.62 -3.18
N ALA A 186 -3.98 -15.76 -3.58
CA ALA A 186 -2.77 -16.30 -2.96
C ALA A 186 -1.58 -15.34 -3.16
N GLU A 187 -1.39 -14.80 -4.37
CA GLU A 187 -0.35 -13.80 -4.62
C GLU A 187 -0.64 -12.49 -3.88
N ALA A 188 -1.89 -12.06 -3.79
CA ALA A 188 -2.26 -10.88 -3.01
C ALA A 188 -1.82 -11.00 -1.54
N ASN A 189 -1.91 -12.19 -0.95
CA ASN A 189 -1.47 -12.50 0.40
C ASN A 189 0.02 -12.83 0.53
N ASN A 190 0.75 -12.94 -0.58
CA ASN A 190 2.18 -13.26 -0.58
C ASN A 190 3.04 -12.06 -0.16
N THR A 191 2.80 -11.59 1.05
CA THR A 191 3.49 -10.45 1.68
C THR A 191 3.40 -10.55 3.20
N LYS A 192 4.37 -9.97 3.87
CA LYS A 192 4.37 -9.81 5.34
C LYS A 192 3.61 -8.57 5.82
N TYR A 193 3.16 -7.73 4.88
CA TYR A 193 2.34 -6.56 5.13
C TYR A 193 0.85 -6.90 5.03
N GLY A 194 0.00 -6.01 5.51
CA GLY A 194 -1.46 -6.19 5.43
C GLY A 194 -2.21 -4.90 5.76
N LEU A 195 -1.86 -3.78 5.08
CA LEU A 195 -2.54 -2.51 5.33
C LEU A 195 -3.79 -2.38 4.46
N ALA A 196 -3.62 -2.31 3.15
CA ALA A 196 -4.74 -2.14 2.22
C ALA A 196 -4.72 -3.19 1.10
N ALA A 197 -5.89 -3.52 0.58
CA ALA A 197 -6.09 -4.35 -0.60
C ALA A 197 -7.31 -3.88 -1.40
N GLY A 198 -7.32 -4.13 -2.70
CA GLY A 198 -8.46 -3.79 -3.55
C GLY A 198 -8.81 -4.92 -4.51
N LEU A 199 -10.10 -5.01 -4.85
CA LEU A 199 -10.62 -5.83 -5.94
C LEU A 199 -11.42 -4.96 -6.91
N ILE A 200 -11.09 -5.02 -8.19
CA ILE A 200 -11.86 -4.43 -9.29
C ILE A 200 -12.50 -5.57 -10.07
N SER A 201 -13.83 -5.61 -10.11
CA SER A 201 -14.59 -6.68 -10.77
C SER A 201 -15.99 -6.23 -11.14
N ASP A 202 -16.56 -6.79 -12.22
CA ASP A 202 -18.00 -6.67 -12.53
C ASP A 202 -18.82 -7.70 -11.76
N ASN A 203 -18.19 -8.67 -11.07
CA ASN A 203 -18.84 -9.71 -10.30
C ASN A 203 -18.70 -9.46 -8.80
N GLU A 204 -19.76 -8.91 -8.18
CA GLU A 204 -19.81 -8.61 -6.74
C GLU A 204 -19.66 -9.85 -5.85
N LYS A 205 -20.10 -11.03 -6.31
CA LYS A 205 -19.97 -12.28 -5.54
C LYS A 205 -18.51 -12.67 -5.29
N LEU A 206 -17.59 -12.22 -6.14
CA LEU A 206 -16.16 -12.42 -5.89
C LEU A 206 -15.65 -11.62 -4.70
N PHE A 207 -16.28 -10.48 -4.40
CA PHE A 207 -15.84 -9.62 -3.30
C PHE A 207 -16.05 -10.28 -1.94
N ASP A 208 -17.18 -10.94 -1.71
CA ASP A 208 -17.43 -11.67 -0.45
C ASP A 208 -16.37 -12.73 -0.18
N GLY A 209 -16.01 -13.48 -1.22
CA GLY A 209 -14.93 -14.47 -1.15
C GLY A 209 -13.55 -13.84 -0.97
N PHE A 210 -13.33 -12.68 -1.59
CA PHE A 210 -12.08 -11.91 -1.48
C PHE A 210 -11.88 -11.38 -0.05
N VAL A 211 -12.89 -10.69 0.52
CA VAL A 211 -12.82 -10.12 1.88
C VAL A 211 -12.49 -11.17 2.93
N ARG A 212 -13.08 -12.38 2.83
CA ARG A 212 -12.84 -13.46 3.80
C ARG A 212 -11.43 -14.05 3.73
N ARG A 213 -10.74 -13.86 2.61
CA ARG A 213 -9.46 -14.54 2.32
C ARG A 213 -8.26 -13.59 2.29
N ILE A 214 -8.50 -12.30 2.13
CA ILE A 214 -7.43 -11.32 2.01
C ILE A 214 -6.93 -10.86 3.39
N ASN A 215 -5.63 -10.78 3.55
CA ASN A 215 -4.96 -10.36 4.77
C ASN A 215 -4.66 -8.86 4.72
N ALA A 216 -5.66 -8.02 4.91
CA ALA A 216 -5.52 -6.56 4.96
C ALA A 216 -6.56 -5.94 5.91
N GLY A 217 -6.22 -4.81 6.50
CA GLY A 217 -7.14 -4.08 7.38
C GLY A 217 -8.10 -3.15 6.65
N VAL A 218 -7.73 -2.67 5.46
CA VAL A 218 -8.58 -1.83 4.59
C VAL A 218 -8.79 -2.57 3.28
N ILE A 219 -10.05 -2.88 2.94
CA ILE A 219 -10.37 -3.68 1.76
C ILE A 219 -11.43 -2.93 0.95
N ASN A 220 -11.09 -2.58 -0.30
CA ASN A 220 -11.96 -1.79 -1.16
C ASN A 220 -12.41 -2.58 -2.40
N PHE A 221 -13.66 -2.36 -2.80
CA PHE A 221 -14.25 -2.94 -4.02
C PHE A 221 -14.59 -1.85 -5.02
N ASN A 222 -14.14 -2.01 -6.27
CA ASN A 222 -14.37 -1.05 -7.35
C ASN A 222 -14.06 0.40 -6.96
N SER A 223 -13.04 0.56 -6.10
CA SER A 223 -12.56 1.82 -5.58
C SER A 223 -11.03 1.77 -5.47
N THR A 224 -10.42 2.93 -5.23
CA THR A 224 -8.97 3.00 -5.05
C THR A 224 -8.54 2.34 -3.75
N THR A 225 -7.34 1.78 -3.70
CA THR A 225 -6.77 1.27 -2.44
C THR A 225 -6.50 2.37 -1.41
N THR A 226 -6.44 3.62 -1.86
CA THR A 226 -6.22 4.81 -1.04
C THR A 226 -7.49 5.39 -0.42
N GLY A 227 -8.66 4.85 -0.77
CA GLY A 227 -9.95 5.22 -0.18
C GLY A 227 -10.05 4.73 1.26
N ALA A 228 -10.09 5.66 2.21
CA ALA A 228 -10.27 5.40 3.62
C ALA A 228 -11.21 6.44 4.25
N SER A 229 -11.88 6.08 5.34
CA SER A 229 -12.78 6.98 6.07
C SER A 229 -12.44 6.94 7.56
N GLY A 230 -12.43 8.11 8.21
CA GLY A 230 -12.25 8.21 9.65
C GLY A 230 -13.41 7.61 10.47
N ALA A 231 -14.54 7.31 9.83
CA ALA A 231 -15.68 6.64 10.45
C ALA A 231 -15.48 5.12 10.59
N PHE A 232 -14.43 4.57 10.00
CA PHE A 232 -14.10 3.15 10.06
C PHE A 232 -12.74 2.93 10.73
N PRO A 233 -12.46 1.69 11.19
CA PRO A 233 -11.12 1.33 11.61
C PRO A 233 -10.13 1.54 10.47
N PHE A 234 -8.97 2.11 10.78
CA PHE A 234 -7.87 2.23 9.85
C PHE A 234 -6.61 1.63 10.46
N GLY A 235 -6.06 0.62 9.81
CA GLY A 235 -4.84 -0.01 10.28
C GLY A 235 -4.59 -1.34 9.61
N GLY A 236 -3.39 -1.86 9.78
CA GLY A 236 -2.94 -3.09 9.14
C GLY A 236 -2.53 -4.18 10.12
N ILE A 237 -2.36 -5.37 9.55
CA ILE A 237 -1.81 -6.54 10.21
C ILE A 237 -0.37 -6.82 9.76
N GLY A 238 0.30 -7.76 10.40
CA GLY A 238 1.66 -8.13 10.07
C GLY A 238 2.63 -6.96 10.22
N ARG A 239 3.41 -6.64 9.18
CA ARG A 239 4.35 -5.52 9.21
C ARG A 239 3.70 -4.15 9.07
N SER A 240 2.41 -4.09 8.84
CA SER A 240 1.67 -2.83 8.66
C SER A 240 1.13 -2.22 9.93
N GLY A 241 1.15 -2.95 11.05
CA GLY A 241 0.65 -2.42 12.32
C GLY A 241 0.80 -3.41 13.47
N ASN A 242 0.29 -3.03 14.63
CA ASN A 242 0.34 -3.85 15.84
C ASN A 242 -1.04 -4.09 16.47
N LEU A 243 -2.08 -4.22 15.63
CA LEU A 243 -3.45 -4.52 16.02
C LEU A 243 -4.11 -3.43 16.89
N ARG A 244 -3.67 -2.19 16.72
CA ARG A 244 -4.29 -1.00 17.29
C ARG A 244 -4.64 -0.02 16.17
N PRO A 245 -5.74 -0.30 15.43
CA PRO A 245 -6.12 0.53 14.31
C PRO A 245 -6.49 1.94 14.77
N ALA A 246 -6.12 2.93 13.95
CA ALA A 246 -6.54 4.32 14.07
C ALA A 246 -8.01 4.49 13.62
N GLY A 247 -8.45 5.72 13.44
CA GLY A 247 -9.82 6.04 13.05
C GLY A 247 -10.79 5.73 14.20
N PHE A 248 -11.86 5.02 13.91
CA PHE A 248 -12.95 4.74 14.87
C PHE A 248 -12.48 4.15 16.22
N TYR A 249 -11.53 3.25 16.20
CA TYR A 249 -11.06 2.58 17.43
C TYR A 249 -10.00 3.36 18.23
N ALA A 250 -9.48 4.47 17.71
CA ALA A 250 -8.43 5.20 18.41
C ALA A 250 -8.88 5.74 19.77
N ALA A 251 -10.15 6.13 19.90
CA ALA A 251 -10.72 6.62 21.15
C ALA A 251 -10.69 5.57 22.26
N ASP A 252 -10.95 4.30 21.94
CA ASP A 252 -11.07 3.22 22.92
C ASP A 252 -9.75 2.94 23.63
N TYR A 253 -8.63 2.90 22.90
CA TYR A 253 -7.32 2.66 23.53
C TYR A 253 -6.61 3.94 23.98
N CYS A 254 -7.13 5.13 23.67
CA CYS A 254 -6.68 6.40 24.26
C CYS A 254 -7.42 6.73 25.57
N ALA A 255 -8.41 5.94 25.93
CA ALA A 255 -9.17 6.07 27.17
C ALA A 255 -8.88 4.92 28.13
N TRP A 256 -9.17 5.13 29.37
CA TRP A 256 -8.93 4.19 30.48
C TRP A 256 -10.27 3.75 31.08
N PRO A 257 -10.72 2.53 30.86
CA PRO A 257 -11.98 2.03 31.40
C PRO A 257 -11.91 1.86 32.91
N LYS A 258 -12.96 2.27 33.63
CA LYS A 258 -13.13 2.06 35.08
C LYS A 258 -14.39 1.26 35.33
N ALA A 259 -14.27 0.23 36.17
CA ALA A 259 -15.42 -0.50 36.69
C ALA A 259 -15.69 -0.11 38.13
N SER A 260 -16.96 0.02 38.55
CA SER A 260 -17.37 0.24 39.94
C SER A 260 -18.59 -0.61 40.27
N ILE A 261 -18.65 -1.07 41.53
CA ILE A 261 -19.81 -1.77 42.07
C ILE A 261 -20.36 -0.89 43.20
N ILE A 262 -21.62 -0.48 43.08
CA ILE A 262 -22.30 0.35 44.08
C ILE A 262 -23.38 -0.52 44.72
N LYS A 263 -23.31 -0.71 46.05
CA LYS A 263 -24.35 -1.36 46.85
C LYS A 263 -24.98 -0.31 47.76
N LYS A 264 -26.32 -0.30 47.88
CA LYS A 264 -27.01 0.43 48.95
C LYS A 264 -26.81 -0.38 50.24
N LEU A 265 -26.47 0.29 51.33
CA LEU A 265 -26.42 -0.26 52.71
C LEU A 265 -27.82 -0.34 53.27
#